data_3275294944cdef4e72ee599219422792
#
_entry.id   3275294944cdef4e72ee599219422792
#
_cell.length_a   1.000
_cell.length_b   1.000
_cell.length_c   1.000
_cell.angle_alpha   90.00
_cell.angle_beta   90.00
_cell.angle_gamma   90.00
#
_symmetry.space_group_name_H-M   'P 1'
#
loop_
_entity.id
_entity.type
_entity.pdbx_description
1 polymer ?
#
loop_
_entity_poly.entity_id
_entity_poly.type
_entity_poly.pdbx_seq_one_letter_code
_entity_poly.pdbx_strand_id
1 'polypeptide(L)'
;GELRRHFNNDPGLILHNPIDESTHGFTDGIYGPLKIMQKAEVDFLMVHIPMGMFLLPQAISEVTSLKVLVKDVVRMHREGSMPMAVVISHTILPDTRVAVIERQETLAAAGLPVFNSVSGAARAIDRFIKWHEGRAEV
;
A
#
# COMPACT_ATOMS: atom_id res chain seq x y z
N GLY A 1 19.66 -8.54 -1.89
CA GLY A 1 18.43 -9.22 -2.24
C GLY A 1 17.80 -8.71 -3.53
N GLU A 2 16.68 -9.31 -3.98
CA GLU A 2 15.99 -8.96 -5.23
C GLU A 2 15.51 -7.51 -5.25
N LEU A 3 14.94 -6.99 -4.16
CA LEU A 3 14.50 -5.59 -4.05
C LEU A 3 15.64 -4.61 -4.32
N ARG A 4 16.83 -4.85 -3.73
CA ARG A 4 17.98 -3.96 -3.95
C ARG A 4 18.40 -3.92 -5.41
N ARG A 5 18.35 -5.04 -6.11
CA ARG A 5 18.63 -5.11 -7.56
C ARG A 5 17.56 -4.41 -8.40
N HIS A 6 16.29 -4.57 -7.99
CA HIS A 6 15.17 -3.92 -8.66
C HIS A 6 15.31 -2.39 -8.66
N PHE A 7 15.77 -1.82 -7.56
CA PHE A 7 16.01 -0.39 -7.42
C PHE A 7 17.45 0.04 -7.75
N ASN A 8 18.16 -0.71 -8.59
CA ASN A 8 19.53 -0.38 -9.06
C ASN A 8 20.53 -0.08 -7.93
N ASN A 9 20.35 -0.71 -6.77
CA ASN A 9 21.17 -0.52 -5.56
C ASN A 9 21.16 0.92 -5.00
N ASP A 10 20.10 1.69 -5.20
CA ASP A 10 19.96 3.03 -4.64
C ASP A 10 20.19 2.99 -3.10
N PRO A 11 21.20 3.74 -2.58
CA PRO A 11 21.51 3.74 -1.15
C PRO A 11 20.52 4.52 -0.30
N GLY A 12 19.66 5.34 -0.92
CA GLY A 12 18.66 6.17 -0.24
C GLY A 12 17.42 5.40 0.21
N LEU A 13 17.29 4.12 -0.15
CA LEU A 13 16.09 3.33 0.11
C LEU A 13 16.22 2.48 1.37
N ILE A 14 15.12 2.37 2.11
CA ILE A 14 14.98 1.43 3.22
C ILE A 14 14.36 0.14 2.68
N LEU A 15 15.15 -0.91 2.52
CA LEU A 15 14.73 -2.19 1.92
C LEU A 15 14.66 -3.32 2.95
N HIS A 16 14.21 -3.00 4.15
CA HIS A 16 13.85 -3.93 5.22
C HIS A 16 12.52 -3.47 5.84
N ASN A 17 11.88 -4.27 6.64
CA ASN A 17 10.56 -3.94 7.20
C ASN A 17 10.64 -2.80 8.26
N PRO A 18 9.93 -1.67 8.05
CA PRO A 18 9.13 -1.34 6.88
C PRO A 18 9.99 -1.00 5.66
N ILE A 19 9.48 -1.30 4.46
CA ILE A 19 10.13 -0.91 3.21
C ILE A 19 9.70 0.51 2.86
N ASP A 20 10.68 1.38 2.61
CA ASP A 20 10.46 2.72 2.07
C ASP A 20 11.21 2.87 0.75
N GLU A 21 10.45 2.93 -0.34
CA GLU A 21 10.96 3.11 -1.70
C GLU A 21 10.97 4.58 -2.13
N SER A 22 10.82 5.50 -1.16
CA SER A 22 10.83 6.93 -1.41
C SER A 22 9.81 7.33 -2.50
N THR A 23 10.27 7.92 -3.61
CA THR A 23 9.42 8.38 -4.73
C THR A 23 9.29 7.36 -5.87
N HIS A 24 10.03 6.26 -5.85
CA HIS A 24 10.02 5.29 -6.96
C HIS A 24 8.63 4.71 -7.22
N GLY A 25 7.87 4.39 -6.19
CA GLY A 25 6.51 3.88 -6.35
C GLY A 25 5.58 4.83 -7.10
N PHE A 26 5.82 6.14 -7.02
CA PHE A 26 5.00 7.15 -7.70
C PHE A 26 5.38 7.34 -9.17
N THR A 27 6.60 7.01 -9.56
CA THR A 27 7.09 7.14 -10.93
C THR A 27 6.98 5.85 -11.70
N ASP A 28 7.41 4.75 -11.09
CA ASP A 28 7.63 3.47 -11.75
C ASP A 28 6.56 2.41 -11.41
N GLY A 29 5.66 2.77 -10.48
CA GLY A 29 4.66 1.86 -9.92
C GLY A 29 5.25 0.91 -8.88
N ILE A 30 4.38 0.18 -8.19
CA ILE A 30 4.77 -0.71 -7.08
C ILE A 30 4.54 -2.20 -7.39
N TYR A 31 4.06 -2.53 -8.59
CA TYR A 31 3.80 -3.92 -8.94
C TYR A 31 5.04 -4.82 -8.85
N GLY A 32 6.18 -4.36 -9.37
CA GLY A 32 7.44 -5.10 -9.31
C GLY A 32 7.89 -5.39 -7.87
N PRO A 33 8.04 -4.38 -7.01
CA PRO A 33 8.31 -4.55 -5.58
C PRO A 33 7.34 -5.48 -4.88
N LEU A 34 6.03 -5.31 -5.07
CA LEU A 34 5.02 -6.17 -4.45
C LEU A 34 5.17 -7.64 -4.87
N LYS A 35 5.48 -7.88 -6.15
CA LYS A 35 5.72 -9.24 -6.67
C LYS A 35 6.97 -9.89 -6.07
N ILE A 36 8.00 -9.11 -5.79
CA ILE A 36 9.19 -9.59 -5.09
C ILE A 36 8.83 -9.93 -3.62
N MET A 37 8.06 -9.06 -2.97
CA MET A 37 7.65 -9.26 -1.58
C MET A 37 6.73 -10.46 -1.37
N GLN A 38 5.92 -10.83 -2.37
CA GLN A 38 5.11 -12.06 -2.30
C GLN A 38 5.93 -13.35 -2.16
N LYS A 39 7.20 -13.32 -2.51
CA LYS A 39 8.12 -14.45 -2.32
C LYS A 39 8.81 -14.44 -0.96
N ALA A 40 8.62 -13.37 -0.17
CA ALA A 40 9.21 -13.26 1.15
C ALA A 40 8.42 -14.09 2.16
N GLU A 41 9.09 -14.54 3.22
CA GLU A 41 8.47 -15.25 4.34
C GLU A 41 7.77 -14.25 5.28
N VAL A 42 6.66 -13.69 4.78
CA VAL A 42 5.79 -12.79 5.55
C VAL A 42 4.33 -13.22 5.36
N ASP A 43 3.53 -13.10 6.40
CA ASP A 43 2.14 -13.58 6.40
C ASP A 43 1.16 -12.57 5.84
N PHE A 44 1.59 -11.30 5.75
CA PHE A 44 0.69 -10.18 5.42
C PHE A 44 1.46 -8.97 4.87
N LEU A 45 0.87 -8.27 3.91
CA LEU A 45 1.38 -7.01 3.38
C LEU A 45 0.46 -5.84 3.73
N MET A 46 1.05 -4.76 4.25
CA MET A 46 0.37 -3.48 4.39
C MET A 46 1.00 -2.47 3.42
N VAL A 47 0.24 -2.00 2.46
CA VAL A 47 0.67 -0.95 1.52
C VAL A 47 0.19 0.39 2.05
N HIS A 48 1.13 1.28 2.39
CA HIS A 48 0.84 2.64 2.84
C HIS A 48 1.11 3.66 1.73
N ILE A 49 0.09 4.41 1.37
CA ILE A 49 0.15 5.50 0.38
C ILE A 49 -0.05 6.83 1.12
N PRO A 50 1.04 7.56 1.41
CA PRO A 50 0.97 8.81 2.16
C PRO A 50 0.57 9.97 1.26
N MET A 51 -0.69 10.43 1.33
CA MET A 51 -1.19 11.55 0.52
C MET A 51 -0.80 12.94 1.03
N GLY A 52 -0.21 13.05 2.23
CA GLY A 52 0.16 14.34 2.84
C GLY A 52 1.57 14.84 2.52
N MET A 53 2.39 14.07 1.84
CA MET A 53 3.78 14.44 1.55
C MET A 53 3.94 15.40 0.35
N PHE A 54 2.89 15.61 -0.44
CA PHE A 54 2.96 16.30 -1.72
C PHE A 54 2.30 17.68 -1.64
N LEU A 55 2.88 18.58 -0.87
CA LEU A 55 2.42 20.00 -0.75
C LEU A 55 2.84 20.91 -1.92
N LEU A 56 3.25 20.35 -3.05
CA LEU A 56 3.75 21.12 -4.19
C LEU A 56 2.73 21.19 -5.34
N PRO A 57 2.84 22.15 -6.29
CA PRO A 57 1.85 22.41 -7.34
C PRO A 57 1.67 21.32 -8.40
N GLN A 58 1.88 20.06 -7.99
CA GLN A 58 1.85 18.85 -8.82
C GLN A 58 0.60 17.99 -8.56
N ALA A 59 -0.49 18.58 -8.08
CA ALA A 59 -1.73 17.86 -7.74
C ALA A 59 -2.22 16.91 -8.87
N ILE A 60 -2.01 17.28 -10.12
CA ILE A 60 -2.36 16.44 -11.29
C ILE A 60 -1.45 15.20 -11.34
N SER A 61 -0.17 15.34 -11.05
CA SER A 61 0.79 14.23 -10.99
C SER A 61 0.44 13.25 -9.87
N GLU A 62 0.03 13.74 -8.69
CA GLU A 62 -0.37 12.90 -7.56
C GLU A 62 -1.61 12.05 -7.86
N VAL A 63 -2.64 12.65 -8.44
CA VAL A 63 -3.87 11.92 -8.81
C VAL A 63 -3.57 10.83 -9.83
N THR A 64 -2.69 11.10 -10.79
CA THR A 64 -2.28 10.12 -11.80
C THR A 64 -1.44 9.00 -11.17
N SER A 65 -0.49 9.36 -10.31
CA SER A 65 0.35 8.40 -9.59
C SER A 65 -0.47 7.51 -8.66
N LEU A 66 -1.41 8.10 -7.91
CA LEU A 66 -2.34 7.34 -7.07
C LEU A 66 -3.15 6.33 -7.88
N LYS A 67 -3.59 6.69 -9.09
CA LYS A 67 -4.30 5.78 -9.99
C LYS A 67 -3.43 4.58 -10.40
N VAL A 68 -2.16 4.81 -10.70
CA VAL A 68 -1.20 3.75 -11.04
C VAL A 68 -0.96 2.83 -9.84
N LEU A 69 -0.69 3.39 -8.67
CA LEU A 69 -0.47 2.62 -7.44
C LEU A 69 -1.67 1.73 -7.10
N VAL A 70 -2.88 2.28 -7.14
CA VAL A 70 -4.12 1.53 -6.87
C VAL A 70 -4.31 0.39 -7.89
N LYS A 71 -4.06 0.65 -9.18
CA LYS A 71 -4.11 -0.38 -10.22
C LYS A 71 -3.13 -1.52 -9.94
N ASP A 72 -1.91 -1.20 -9.54
CA ASP A 72 -0.86 -2.18 -9.24
C ASP A 72 -1.22 -3.03 -8.01
N VAL A 73 -1.75 -2.41 -6.95
CA VAL A 73 -2.22 -3.12 -5.76
C VAL A 73 -3.38 -4.06 -6.08
N VAL A 74 -4.38 -3.59 -6.83
CA VAL A 74 -5.52 -4.43 -7.25
C VAL A 74 -5.06 -5.59 -8.11
N ARG A 75 -4.15 -5.34 -9.05
CA ARG A 75 -3.56 -6.37 -9.89
C ARG A 75 -2.85 -7.42 -9.04
N MET A 76 -2.00 -6.97 -8.12
CA MET A 76 -1.24 -7.85 -7.24
C MET A 76 -2.15 -8.70 -6.34
N HIS A 77 -3.21 -8.10 -5.79
CA HIS A 77 -4.21 -8.80 -5.01
C HIS A 77 -4.92 -9.92 -5.79
N ARG A 78 -5.23 -9.67 -7.06
CA ARG A 78 -5.90 -10.67 -7.93
C ARG A 78 -4.98 -11.80 -8.39
N GLU A 79 -3.71 -11.50 -8.62
CA GLU A 79 -2.72 -12.46 -9.12
C GLU A 79 -2.02 -13.25 -8.00
N GLY A 80 -2.04 -12.72 -6.77
CA GLY A 80 -1.32 -13.27 -5.64
C GLY A 80 -2.20 -13.97 -4.62
N SER A 81 -1.55 -14.65 -3.68
CA SER A 81 -2.20 -15.34 -2.55
C SER A 81 -1.96 -14.68 -1.20
N MET A 82 -1.05 -13.71 -1.13
CA MET A 82 -0.69 -13.06 0.13
C MET A 82 -1.79 -12.09 0.57
N PRO A 83 -2.28 -12.20 1.82
CA PRO A 83 -3.24 -11.24 2.36
C PRO A 83 -2.67 -9.82 2.36
N MET A 84 -3.48 -8.85 1.94
CA MET A 84 -3.05 -7.45 1.82
C MET A 84 -4.07 -6.53 2.45
N ALA A 85 -3.60 -5.40 3.00
CA ALA A 85 -4.43 -4.23 3.30
C ALA A 85 -3.78 -2.96 2.77
N VAL A 86 -4.59 -1.95 2.54
CA VAL A 86 -4.13 -0.67 2.01
C VAL A 86 -4.47 0.45 2.99
N VAL A 87 -3.51 1.32 3.22
CA VAL A 87 -3.69 2.56 3.96
C VAL A 87 -3.51 3.72 2.99
N ILE A 88 -4.55 4.51 2.76
CA ILE A 88 -4.45 5.79 2.07
C ILE A 88 -4.67 6.88 3.12
N SER A 89 -3.61 7.59 3.48
CA SER A 89 -3.67 8.66 4.48
C SER A 89 -4.53 9.83 3.97
N HIS A 90 -5.15 10.56 4.91
CA HIS A 90 -5.91 11.74 4.56
C HIS A 90 -5.06 12.79 3.85
N THR A 91 -5.66 13.42 2.85
CA THR A 91 -5.13 14.64 2.24
C THR A 91 -5.80 15.87 2.86
N ILE A 92 -5.03 16.93 3.05
CA ILE A 92 -5.53 18.24 3.44
C ILE A 92 -5.99 19.07 2.25
N LEU A 93 -5.67 18.62 1.01
CA LEU A 93 -6.00 19.33 -0.22
C LEU A 93 -7.40 18.97 -0.69
N PRO A 94 -8.35 19.92 -0.79
CA PRO A 94 -9.72 19.65 -1.22
C PRO A 94 -9.81 18.96 -2.57
N ASP A 95 -9.00 19.38 -3.53
CA ASP A 95 -9.03 18.91 -4.92
C ASP A 95 -8.59 17.44 -5.06
N THR A 96 -7.74 16.95 -4.15
CA THR A 96 -7.30 15.55 -4.15
C THR A 96 -8.24 14.64 -3.34
N ARG A 97 -9.11 15.21 -2.51
CA ARG A 97 -9.99 14.45 -1.63
C ARG A 97 -10.95 13.53 -2.38
N VAL A 98 -11.54 14.03 -3.45
CA VAL A 98 -12.45 13.24 -4.30
C VAL A 98 -11.72 12.07 -4.91
N ALA A 99 -10.53 12.31 -5.47
CA ALA A 99 -9.71 11.26 -6.04
C ALA A 99 -9.32 10.18 -5.01
N VAL A 100 -9.00 10.56 -3.78
CA VAL A 100 -8.71 9.62 -2.69
C VAL A 100 -9.92 8.74 -2.40
N ILE A 101 -11.11 9.32 -2.26
CA ILE A 101 -12.35 8.56 -2.01
C ILE A 101 -12.61 7.56 -3.14
N GLU A 102 -12.56 7.99 -4.39
CA GLU A 102 -12.76 7.10 -5.55
C GLU A 102 -11.77 5.94 -5.57
N ARG A 103 -10.51 6.16 -5.15
CA ARG A 103 -9.50 5.10 -5.09
C ARG A 103 -9.72 4.16 -3.92
N GLN A 104 -10.17 4.67 -2.78
CA GLN A 104 -10.59 3.83 -1.65
C GLN A 104 -11.77 2.94 -2.04
N GLU A 105 -12.78 3.48 -2.72
CA GLU A 105 -13.90 2.71 -3.25
C GLU A 105 -13.45 1.64 -4.26
N THR A 106 -12.51 1.97 -5.16
CA THR A 106 -11.93 1.04 -6.12
C THR A 106 -11.25 -0.15 -5.43
N LEU A 107 -10.47 0.10 -4.39
CA LEU A 107 -9.78 -0.92 -3.60
C LEU A 107 -10.79 -1.79 -2.83
N ALA A 108 -11.76 -1.16 -2.17
CA ALA A 108 -12.81 -1.86 -1.43
C ALA A 108 -13.66 -2.75 -2.34
N ALA A 109 -14.03 -2.27 -3.52
CA ALA A 109 -14.74 -3.05 -4.54
C ALA A 109 -13.92 -4.23 -5.08
N ALA A 110 -12.59 -4.14 -5.02
CA ALA A 110 -11.69 -5.25 -5.35
C ALA A 110 -11.52 -6.28 -4.20
N GLY A 111 -12.15 -6.05 -3.04
CA GLY A 111 -12.07 -6.94 -1.87
C GLY A 111 -10.91 -6.63 -0.92
N LEU A 112 -10.22 -5.53 -1.10
CA LEU A 112 -9.11 -5.12 -0.24
C LEU A 112 -9.62 -4.34 0.99
N PRO A 113 -9.17 -4.65 2.21
CA PRO A 113 -9.37 -3.79 3.38
C PRO A 113 -8.66 -2.45 3.18
N VAL A 114 -9.37 -1.35 3.37
CA VAL A 114 -8.84 0.01 3.20
C VAL A 114 -8.98 0.80 4.49
N PHE A 115 -7.90 1.48 4.88
CA PHE A 115 -7.81 2.25 6.11
C PHE A 115 -7.30 3.67 5.85
N ASN A 116 -7.65 4.59 6.75
CA ASN A 116 -7.22 6.00 6.67
C ASN A 116 -5.94 6.27 7.49
N SER A 117 -5.48 5.30 8.26
CA SER A 117 -4.25 5.43 9.06
C SER A 117 -3.62 4.07 9.33
N VAL A 118 -2.29 4.05 9.43
CA VAL A 118 -1.51 2.86 9.78
C VAL A 118 -1.90 2.32 11.15
N SER A 119 -2.11 3.19 12.14
CA SER A 119 -2.53 2.78 13.48
C SER A 119 -3.92 2.17 13.52
N GLY A 120 -4.84 2.68 12.68
CA GLY A 120 -6.18 2.10 12.52
C GLY A 120 -6.13 0.71 11.89
N ALA A 121 -5.35 0.57 10.83
CA ALA A 121 -5.11 -0.73 10.19
C ALA A 121 -4.50 -1.74 11.16
N ALA A 122 -3.43 -1.37 11.85
CA ALA A 122 -2.74 -2.26 12.80
C ALA A 122 -3.70 -2.78 13.90
N ARG A 123 -4.51 -1.90 14.49
CA ARG A 123 -5.49 -2.30 15.50
C ARG A 123 -6.58 -3.23 14.96
N ALA A 124 -7.04 -2.99 13.74
CA ALA A 124 -8.07 -3.83 13.13
C ALA A 124 -7.52 -5.22 12.81
N ILE A 125 -6.31 -5.29 12.26
CA ILE A 125 -5.63 -6.54 11.92
C ILE A 125 -5.32 -7.35 13.19
N ASP A 126 -4.78 -6.73 14.24
CA ASP A 126 -4.52 -7.37 15.53
C ASP A 126 -5.78 -8.00 16.12
N ARG A 127 -6.90 -7.26 16.12
CA ARG A 127 -8.20 -7.79 16.60
C ARG A 127 -8.71 -8.95 15.76
N PHE A 128 -8.52 -8.87 14.43
CA PHE A 128 -8.95 -9.92 13.52
C PHE A 128 -8.15 -11.20 13.75
N ILE A 129 -6.83 -11.09 13.90
CA ILE A 129 -5.95 -12.23 14.20
C ILE A 129 -6.34 -12.88 15.52
N LYS A 130 -6.44 -12.09 16.60
CA LYS A 130 -6.83 -12.57 17.93
C LYS A 130 -8.20 -13.26 17.94
N TRP A 131 -9.14 -12.73 17.17
CA TRP A 131 -10.46 -13.35 17.05
C TRP A 131 -10.39 -14.73 16.37
N HIS A 132 -9.56 -14.88 15.35
CA HIS A 132 -9.36 -16.15 14.66
C HIS A 132 -8.61 -17.17 15.54
N GLU A 133 -7.55 -16.74 16.21
CA GLU A 133 -6.77 -17.58 17.13
C GLU A 133 -7.63 -18.08 18.28
N GLY A 134 -8.40 -17.20 18.91
CA GLY A 134 -9.31 -17.60 20.01
C GLY A 134 -10.46 -18.54 19.60
N ARG A 135 -10.74 -18.68 18.30
CA ARG A 135 -11.72 -19.67 17.79
C ARG A 135 -11.10 -21.00 17.42
N ALA A 136 -9.80 -21.03 17.17
CA ALA A 136 -9.08 -22.26 16.87
C ALA A 136 -8.81 -23.11 18.11
N GLU A 137 -8.96 -22.52 19.31
CA GLU A 137 -8.77 -23.18 20.62
C GLU A 137 -10.08 -23.79 21.21
N VAL A 138 -11.20 -23.69 20.52
CA VAL A 138 -12.52 -24.23 20.90
C VAL A 138 -12.92 -25.36 19.95
#